data_8f88b52344cf7ba35fd23eac90e6e548
#
_entry.id   8f88b52344cf7ba35fd23eac90e6e548
#
_cell.length_a   1.000
_cell.length_b   1.000
_cell.length_c   1.000
_cell.angle_alpha   90.00
_cell.angle_beta   90.00
_cell.angle_gamma   90.00
#
_symmetry.space_group_name_H-M   'P 1'
#
loop_
_entity.id
_entity.type
_entity.pdbx_description
1 polymer ?
#
loop_
_entity_poly.entity_id
_entity_poly.type
_entity_poly.pdbx_seq_one_letter_code
_entity_poly.pdbx_strand_id
1 'polypeptide(L)'
;MADQDRNIWLRVGNGLGRLIDRGADIWLDPGAVRRAIVELQGVFPITHLEIALSDVVAGAGADGNWPALLRGTGRWNELLGELSQAIGDAVRAPASWGVGLPDPRIVARESGDESERGALKAGLEIASFLRKLRESTLKFTVIQIADIEGGGIERAVASILKNSQLYSWARAIAVSGIAEASRWQGQAETILLRSAELPALDSAWSKGERIAGGLDSSFWTGTSGAASLPGRFLLYGELPADITPKAVVEAGRNLRARMQSGG
;
A
#
# COMPACT_ATOMS: atom_id res chain seq x y z
N MET A 1 0.72 -24.34 11.70
CA MET A 1 0.73 -23.81 10.32
C MET A 1 -0.65 -23.23 10.06
N ALA A 2 -0.96 -22.12 10.70
CA ALA A 2 -2.26 -21.48 10.59
C ALA A 2 -2.09 -20.19 9.76
N ASP A 3 -2.99 -20.02 8.83
CA ASP A 3 -3.43 -18.75 8.25
C ASP A 3 -2.54 -17.97 7.28
N GLN A 4 -1.65 -18.62 6.51
CA GLN A 4 -0.98 -17.94 5.38
C GLN A 4 -1.92 -17.66 4.18
N ASP A 5 -3.14 -18.18 4.23
CA ASP A 5 -4.10 -18.13 3.11
C ASP A 5 -5.19 -17.06 3.28
N ARG A 6 -5.20 -16.33 4.40
CA ARG A 6 -6.18 -15.28 4.71
C ARG A 6 -5.47 -13.97 4.99
N ASN A 7 -5.29 -13.16 3.94
CA ASN A 7 -4.54 -11.91 4.06
C ASN A 7 -5.42 -10.71 3.70
N ILE A 8 -5.29 -9.67 4.51
CA ILE A 8 -5.95 -8.38 4.32
C ILE A 8 -4.88 -7.31 4.24
N TRP A 9 -4.70 -6.79 3.03
CA TRP A 9 -3.80 -5.69 2.73
C TRP A 9 -4.60 -4.40 2.70
N LEU A 10 -4.23 -3.47 3.54
CA LEU A 10 -4.87 -2.16 3.58
C LEU A 10 -3.83 -1.07 3.32
N ARG A 11 -4.02 -0.35 2.23
CA ARG A 11 -3.28 0.86 1.92
C ARG A 11 -3.88 2.02 2.71
N VAL A 12 -3.06 2.70 3.48
CA VAL A 12 -3.46 3.88 4.23
C VAL A 12 -2.72 5.11 3.73
N GLY A 13 -3.51 6.14 3.53
CA GLY A 13 -3.07 7.45 3.10
C GLY A 13 -3.73 8.53 3.97
N ASN A 14 -4.24 9.57 3.34
CA ASN A 14 -4.87 10.71 4.03
C ASN A 14 -6.10 10.31 4.88
N GLY A 15 -6.78 9.21 4.53
CA GLY A 15 -7.88 8.66 5.33
C GLY A 15 -7.49 8.24 6.75
N LEU A 16 -6.20 7.94 6.98
CA LEU A 16 -5.72 7.55 8.30
C LEU A 16 -5.94 8.66 9.34
N GLY A 17 -5.73 9.92 8.97
CA GLY A 17 -5.92 11.07 9.86
C GLY A 17 -7.37 11.23 10.34
N ARG A 18 -8.35 10.82 9.55
CA ARG A 18 -9.77 10.92 9.90
C ARG A 18 -10.15 10.09 11.12
N LEU A 19 -9.42 9.03 11.42
CA LEU A 19 -9.67 8.18 12.58
C LEU A 19 -9.45 8.88 13.91
N ILE A 20 -8.67 9.98 13.91
CA ILE A 20 -8.34 10.78 15.10
C ILE A 20 -8.63 12.27 14.91
N ASP A 21 -9.58 12.61 14.04
CA ASP A 21 -10.00 13.98 13.70
C ASP A 21 -8.84 14.88 13.22
N ARG A 22 -7.92 14.32 12.42
CA ARG A 22 -6.82 15.03 11.76
C ARG A 22 -6.98 15.00 10.24
N GLY A 23 -6.31 15.92 9.56
CA GLY A 23 -6.24 16.01 8.10
C GLY A 23 -5.03 15.29 7.50
N ALA A 24 -4.68 15.68 6.29
CA ALA A 24 -3.52 15.17 5.56
C ALA A 24 -2.16 15.50 6.23
N ASP A 25 -2.14 16.50 7.11
CA ASP A 25 -0.99 16.90 7.91
C ASP A 25 -0.59 15.89 9.00
N ILE A 26 -1.38 14.82 9.18
CA ILE A 26 -1.05 13.72 10.10
C ILE A 26 0.37 13.19 9.88
N TRP A 27 0.81 13.15 8.62
CA TRP A 27 2.13 12.64 8.25
C TRP A 27 3.30 13.47 8.78
N LEU A 28 3.04 14.68 9.28
CA LEU A 28 4.02 15.56 9.91
C LEU A 28 4.11 15.37 11.43
N ASP A 29 3.26 14.50 11.99
CA ASP A 29 3.19 14.19 13.43
C ASP A 29 3.28 12.65 13.62
N PRO A 30 4.49 12.09 13.81
CA PRO A 30 4.68 10.65 14.02
C PRO A 30 3.87 10.09 15.19
N GLY A 31 3.63 10.89 16.23
CA GLY A 31 2.79 10.52 17.37
C GLY A 31 1.31 10.36 16.97
N ALA A 32 0.81 11.24 16.10
CA ALA A 32 -0.55 11.11 15.55
C ALA A 32 -0.67 9.90 14.64
N VAL A 33 0.29 9.65 13.76
CA VAL A 33 0.33 8.45 12.91
C VAL A 33 0.28 7.18 13.76
N ARG A 34 1.09 7.11 14.82
CA ARG A 34 1.07 5.96 15.74
C ARG A 34 -0.31 5.74 16.36
N ARG A 35 -0.96 6.77 16.88
CA ARG A 35 -2.31 6.67 17.47
C ARG A 35 -3.32 6.18 16.46
N ALA A 36 -3.34 6.75 15.25
CA ALA A 36 -4.29 6.39 14.21
C ALA A 36 -4.12 4.92 13.74
N ILE A 37 -2.90 4.41 13.66
CA ILE A 37 -2.63 3.00 13.33
C ILE A 37 -3.14 2.08 14.44
N VAL A 38 -2.94 2.42 15.70
CA VAL A 38 -3.45 1.64 16.84
C VAL A 38 -4.99 1.57 16.82
N GLU A 39 -5.66 2.71 16.60
CA GLU A 39 -7.12 2.78 16.45
C GLU A 39 -7.60 1.91 15.28
N LEU A 40 -6.95 2.03 14.12
CA LEU A 40 -7.30 1.26 12.94
C LEU A 40 -7.20 -0.25 13.18
N GLN A 41 -6.11 -0.73 13.79
CA GLN A 41 -5.93 -2.14 14.10
C GLN A 41 -6.93 -2.64 15.16
N GLY A 42 -7.41 -1.79 16.05
CA GLY A 42 -8.45 -2.12 17.00
C GLY A 42 -9.79 -2.45 16.34
N VAL A 43 -10.09 -1.83 15.21
CA VAL A 43 -11.38 -1.94 14.54
C VAL A 43 -11.36 -2.73 13.22
N PHE A 44 -10.23 -2.84 12.55
CA PHE A 44 -10.11 -3.49 11.24
C PHE A 44 -9.07 -4.63 11.27
N PRO A 45 -9.38 -5.83 10.74
CA PRO A 45 -8.51 -7.01 10.83
C PRO A 45 -7.39 -7.01 9.77
N ILE A 46 -6.40 -6.13 9.92
CA ILE A 46 -5.30 -5.94 8.97
C ILE A 46 -4.23 -7.01 9.21
N THR A 47 -3.71 -7.60 8.12
CA THR A 47 -2.50 -8.43 8.14
C THR A 47 -1.29 -7.72 7.50
N HIS A 48 -1.56 -6.83 6.53
CA HIS A 48 -0.54 -6.04 5.84
C HIS A 48 -0.99 -4.59 5.76
N LEU A 49 -0.24 -3.70 6.41
CA LEU A 49 -0.48 -2.26 6.41
C LEU A 49 0.47 -1.58 5.42
N GLU A 50 -0.06 -1.08 4.32
CA GLU A 50 0.72 -0.31 3.34
C GLU A 50 0.60 1.18 3.65
N ILE A 51 1.74 1.85 3.84
CA ILE A 51 1.81 3.31 3.98
C ILE A 51 1.97 3.92 2.59
N ALA A 52 1.00 4.72 2.18
CA ALA A 52 1.01 5.42 0.90
C ALA A 52 2.00 6.60 0.93
N LEU A 53 3.22 6.41 0.44
CA LEU A 53 4.22 7.49 0.41
C LEU A 53 3.77 8.69 -0.44
N SER A 54 2.89 8.49 -1.44
CA SER A 54 2.26 9.58 -2.19
C SER A 54 1.53 10.57 -1.29
N ASP A 55 0.83 10.04 -0.29
CA ASP A 55 0.05 10.85 0.63
C ASP A 55 0.93 11.51 1.69
N VAL A 56 2.03 10.84 2.09
CA VAL A 56 3.07 11.42 2.93
C VAL A 56 3.69 12.62 2.24
N VAL A 57 4.02 12.50 0.94
CA VAL A 57 4.55 13.60 0.13
C VAL A 57 3.53 14.73 -0.01
N ALA A 58 2.29 14.41 -0.36
CA ALA A 58 1.22 15.41 -0.51
C ALA A 58 0.90 16.13 0.80
N GLY A 59 0.92 15.43 1.93
CA GLY A 59 0.70 15.99 3.26
C GLY A 59 1.78 16.97 3.73
N ALA A 60 2.95 16.94 3.10
CA ALA A 60 4.04 17.88 3.41
C ALA A 60 3.85 19.28 2.78
N GLY A 61 2.80 19.49 1.98
CA GLY A 61 2.50 20.79 1.35
C GLY A 61 3.58 21.23 0.37
N ALA A 62 4.01 22.50 0.46
CA ALA A 62 4.97 23.09 -0.47
C ALA A 62 6.34 22.37 -0.52
N ASP A 63 6.74 21.69 0.55
CA ASP A 63 7.96 20.89 0.61
C ASP A 63 7.77 19.47 0.08
N GLY A 64 6.52 19.10 -0.25
CA GLY A 64 6.13 17.76 -0.66
C GLY A 64 6.39 17.53 -2.14
N ASN A 65 7.58 16.99 -2.48
CA ASN A 65 7.88 16.50 -3.81
C ASN A 65 8.74 15.22 -3.73
N TRP A 66 8.59 14.35 -4.74
CA TRP A 66 9.31 13.08 -4.77
C TRP A 66 10.83 13.22 -4.75
N PRO A 67 11.45 14.14 -5.53
CA PRO A 67 12.89 14.32 -5.48
C PRO A 67 13.43 14.69 -4.09
N ALA A 68 12.73 15.52 -3.33
CA ALA A 68 13.14 15.89 -1.97
C ALA A 68 13.06 14.71 -1.01
N LEU A 69 11.95 13.95 -1.02
CA LEU A 69 11.77 12.77 -0.20
C LEU A 69 12.81 11.69 -0.53
N LEU A 70 12.98 11.35 -1.82
CA LEU A 70 13.89 10.29 -2.25
C LEU A 70 15.36 10.60 -1.90
N ARG A 71 15.77 11.86 -2.03
CA ARG A 71 17.12 12.32 -1.64
C ARG A 71 17.28 12.47 -0.13
N GLY A 72 16.18 12.64 0.60
CA GLY A 72 16.18 12.89 2.04
C GLY A 72 16.74 14.29 2.33
N THR A 73 16.33 15.28 1.55
CA THR A 73 16.75 16.68 1.76
C THR A 73 15.84 17.38 2.75
N GLY A 74 16.38 18.38 3.45
CA GLY A 74 15.63 19.12 4.46
C GLY A 74 15.11 18.22 5.57
N ARG A 75 13.88 18.45 6.02
CA ARG A 75 13.22 17.71 7.10
C ARG A 75 12.95 16.23 6.79
N TRP A 76 13.00 15.81 5.51
CA TRP A 76 12.71 14.43 5.12
C TRP A 76 13.67 13.40 5.73
N ASN A 77 14.91 13.81 6.00
CA ASN A 77 15.90 12.91 6.58
C ASN A 77 15.52 12.44 7.99
N GLU A 78 15.03 13.35 8.83
CA GLU A 78 14.61 13.06 10.22
C GLU A 78 13.20 12.48 10.26
N LEU A 79 12.25 13.12 9.56
CA LEU A 79 10.84 12.72 9.54
C LEU A 79 10.62 11.26 9.11
N LEU A 80 11.33 10.78 8.09
CA LEU A 80 11.22 9.38 7.65
C LEU A 80 11.67 8.39 8.73
N GLY A 81 12.73 8.71 9.47
CA GLY A 81 13.20 7.91 10.59
C GLY A 81 12.15 7.84 11.71
N GLU A 82 11.64 9.00 12.12
CA GLU A 82 10.60 9.10 13.15
C GLU A 82 9.29 8.41 12.76
N LEU A 83 8.83 8.60 11.52
CA LEU A 83 7.66 7.91 10.99
C LEU A 83 7.87 6.39 10.96
N SER A 84 9.01 5.90 10.45
CA SER A 84 9.30 4.47 10.39
C SER A 84 9.31 3.83 11.78
N GLN A 85 9.86 4.52 12.78
CA GLN A 85 9.84 4.07 14.16
C GLN A 85 8.41 4.07 14.73
N ALA A 86 7.67 5.18 14.58
CA ALA A 86 6.30 5.30 15.08
C ALA A 86 5.36 4.24 14.49
N ILE A 87 5.50 3.94 13.19
CA ILE A 87 4.73 2.89 12.50
C ILE A 87 5.15 1.51 13.03
N GLY A 88 6.45 1.25 13.11
CA GLY A 88 6.97 -0.01 13.63
C GLY A 88 6.52 -0.32 15.06
N ASP A 89 6.46 0.71 15.91
CA ASP A 89 5.98 0.60 17.30
C ASP A 89 4.46 0.42 17.39
N ALA A 90 3.71 0.92 16.40
CA ALA A 90 2.25 0.83 16.36
C ALA A 90 1.76 -0.51 15.82
N VAL A 91 2.41 -1.05 14.80
CA VAL A 91 1.95 -2.27 14.11
C VAL A 91 2.26 -3.50 14.96
N ARG A 92 1.18 -4.18 15.39
CA ARG A 92 1.25 -5.35 16.27
C ARG A 92 1.08 -6.65 15.48
N ALA A 93 1.81 -7.68 15.86
CA ALA A 93 1.63 -9.02 15.31
C ALA A 93 0.15 -9.49 15.44
N PRO A 94 -0.38 -10.24 14.47
CA PRO A 94 0.32 -10.82 13.31
C PRO A 94 0.52 -9.85 12.13
N ALA A 95 0.08 -8.59 12.24
CA ALA A 95 0.22 -7.62 11.16
C ALA A 95 1.68 -7.26 10.89
N SER A 96 1.96 -6.93 9.64
CA SER A 96 3.22 -6.36 9.17
C SER A 96 2.96 -5.04 8.43
N TRP A 97 3.99 -4.22 8.26
CA TRP A 97 3.86 -2.98 7.51
C TRP A 97 4.88 -2.89 6.38
N GLY A 98 4.53 -2.09 5.39
CA GLY A 98 5.34 -1.81 4.23
C GLY A 98 5.02 -0.45 3.63
N VAL A 99 5.69 -0.11 2.54
CA VAL A 99 5.54 1.17 1.87
C VAL A 99 5.01 1.00 0.45
N GLY A 100 4.06 1.86 0.09
CA GLY A 100 3.60 2.07 -1.28
C GLY A 100 4.51 3.08 -1.97
N LEU A 101 5.26 2.60 -2.96
CA LEU A 101 6.19 3.37 -3.78
C LEU A 101 5.48 3.91 -5.01
N PRO A 102 5.84 5.10 -5.49
CA PRO A 102 5.23 5.66 -6.69
C PRO A 102 5.63 4.90 -7.96
N ASP A 103 4.81 5.06 -9.00
CA ASP A 103 5.23 4.75 -10.36
C ASP A 103 6.48 5.59 -10.72
N PRO A 104 7.56 4.98 -11.20
CA PRO A 104 8.77 5.72 -11.60
C PRO A 104 8.50 6.82 -12.64
N ARG A 105 7.48 6.67 -13.48
CA ARG A 105 7.09 7.70 -14.47
C ARG A 105 6.55 8.96 -13.82
N ILE A 106 5.85 8.84 -12.67
CA ILE A 106 5.39 10.00 -11.90
C ILE A 106 6.58 10.78 -11.37
N VAL A 107 7.56 10.11 -10.78
CA VAL A 107 8.78 10.73 -10.25
C VAL A 107 9.61 11.40 -11.38
N ALA A 108 9.70 10.74 -12.54
CA ALA A 108 10.37 11.25 -13.72
C ALA A 108 9.70 12.55 -14.22
N ARG A 109 8.37 12.55 -14.31
CA ARG A 109 7.56 13.72 -14.70
C ARG A 109 7.78 14.90 -13.76
N GLU A 110 7.75 14.69 -12.45
CA GLU A 110 8.03 15.75 -11.47
C GLU A 110 9.48 16.27 -11.56
N SER A 111 10.39 15.44 -12.07
CA SER A 111 11.78 15.84 -12.33
C SER A 111 11.98 16.50 -13.71
N GLY A 112 10.91 16.67 -14.49
CA GLY A 112 10.94 17.29 -15.82
C GLY A 112 11.50 16.38 -16.94
N ASP A 113 11.56 15.05 -16.74
CA ASP A 113 12.06 14.09 -17.74
C ASP A 113 11.06 12.93 -17.91
N GLU A 114 10.11 13.09 -18.81
CA GLU A 114 9.07 12.09 -19.11
C GLU A 114 9.54 10.95 -20.05
N SER A 115 10.84 10.92 -20.38
CA SER A 115 11.41 9.90 -21.25
C SER A 115 11.54 8.53 -20.56
N GLU A 116 11.71 7.47 -21.34
CA GLU A 116 12.03 6.12 -20.80
C GLU A 116 13.31 6.17 -19.94
N ARG A 117 14.29 6.98 -20.32
CA ARG A 117 15.51 7.18 -19.54
C ARG A 117 15.22 7.88 -18.21
N GLY A 118 14.31 8.85 -18.19
CA GLY A 118 13.82 9.51 -16.99
C GLY A 118 13.15 8.51 -16.04
N ALA A 119 12.26 7.67 -16.55
CA ALA A 119 11.61 6.62 -15.78
C ALA A 119 12.63 5.63 -15.17
N LEU A 120 13.63 5.20 -15.95
CA LEU A 120 14.68 4.32 -15.46
C LEU A 120 15.51 5.00 -14.34
N LYS A 121 15.88 6.26 -14.52
CA LYS A 121 16.60 7.03 -13.51
C LYS A 121 15.80 7.16 -12.23
N ALA A 122 14.50 7.49 -12.33
CA ALA A 122 13.60 7.55 -11.20
C ALA A 122 13.49 6.20 -10.47
N GLY A 123 13.40 5.08 -11.20
CA GLY A 123 13.44 3.73 -10.63
C GLY A 123 14.71 3.45 -9.81
N LEU A 124 15.87 3.91 -10.29
CA LEU A 124 17.14 3.80 -9.56
C LEU A 124 17.18 4.70 -8.32
N GLU A 125 16.59 5.90 -8.38
CA GLU A 125 16.46 6.79 -7.22
C GLU A 125 15.55 6.20 -6.16
N ILE A 126 14.39 5.62 -6.53
CA ILE A 126 13.50 4.89 -5.63
C ILE A 126 14.23 3.68 -5.01
N ALA A 127 14.93 2.89 -5.82
CA ALA A 127 15.72 1.76 -5.33
C ALA A 127 16.83 2.19 -4.35
N SER A 128 17.44 3.35 -4.58
CA SER A 128 18.42 3.94 -3.66
C SER A 128 17.77 4.41 -2.35
N PHE A 129 16.56 4.98 -2.43
CA PHE A 129 15.79 5.39 -1.26
C PHE A 129 15.48 4.21 -0.33
N LEU A 130 15.17 3.04 -0.85
CA LEU A 130 14.89 1.84 -0.04
C LEU A 130 16.04 1.48 0.90
N ARG A 131 17.29 1.83 0.57
CA ARG A 131 18.43 1.62 1.48
C ARG A 131 18.32 2.41 2.79
N LYS A 132 17.65 3.56 2.76
CA LYS A 132 17.43 4.36 3.98
C LYS A 132 16.45 3.71 4.94
N LEU A 133 15.55 2.86 4.42
CA LEU A 133 14.55 2.13 5.19
C LEU A 133 15.04 0.75 5.66
N ARG A 134 16.24 0.31 5.29
CA ARG A 134 16.75 -1.05 5.57
C ARG A 134 16.78 -1.42 7.06
N GLU A 135 16.97 -0.44 7.94
CA GLU A 135 17.06 -0.64 9.40
C GLU A 135 15.69 -0.55 10.08
N SER A 136 14.63 -0.23 9.32
CA SER A 136 13.26 -0.23 9.82
C SER A 136 12.71 -1.65 9.94
N THR A 137 11.58 -1.79 10.64
CA THR A 137 10.86 -3.07 10.77
C THR A 137 9.98 -3.39 9.56
N LEU A 138 10.14 -2.68 8.44
CA LEU A 138 9.44 -2.86 7.18
C LEU A 138 9.58 -4.29 6.65
N LYS A 139 8.49 -4.88 6.16
CA LYS A 139 8.43 -6.27 5.70
C LYS A 139 8.09 -6.42 4.22
N PHE A 140 7.53 -5.39 3.59
CA PHE A 140 7.17 -5.47 2.18
C PHE A 140 7.20 -4.11 1.49
N THR A 141 7.27 -4.13 0.17
CA THR A 141 7.14 -2.97 -0.70
C THR A 141 6.05 -3.21 -1.73
N VAL A 142 5.30 -2.16 -2.04
CA VAL A 142 4.28 -2.16 -3.09
C VAL A 142 4.64 -1.09 -4.11
N ILE A 143 4.78 -1.42 -5.39
CA ILE A 143 4.96 -0.44 -6.45
C ILE A 143 3.57 -0.12 -7.02
N GLN A 144 3.15 1.12 -6.91
CA GLN A 144 1.86 1.61 -7.38
C GLN A 144 1.98 2.00 -8.86
N ILE A 145 1.55 1.14 -9.77
CA ILE A 145 1.55 1.43 -11.21
C ILE A 145 0.39 2.35 -11.54
N ALA A 146 0.69 3.52 -12.06
CA ALA A 146 -0.30 4.48 -12.50
C ALA A 146 -0.83 4.13 -13.91
N ASP A 147 -2.09 4.47 -14.15
CA ASP A 147 -2.70 4.36 -15.47
C ASP A 147 -2.30 5.58 -16.32
N ILE A 148 -1.03 5.62 -16.72
CA ILE A 148 -0.45 6.67 -17.56
C ILE A 148 0.31 6.05 -18.72
N GLU A 149 0.31 6.72 -19.85
CA GLU A 149 1.09 6.31 -21.01
C GLU A 149 2.61 6.51 -20.77
N GLY A 150 3.42 5.70 -21.45
CA GLY A 150 4.87 5.81 -21.43
C GLY A 150 5.57 4.46 -21.35
N GLY A 151 6.78 4.40 -21.94
CA GLY A 151 7.64 3.21 -21.96
C GLY A 151 8.59 3.10 -20.79
N GLY A 152 9.41 2.05 -20.77
CA GLY A 152 10.52 1.88 -19.83
C GLY A 152 10.17 1.49 -18.40
N ILE A 153 8.88 1.34 -18.11
CA ILE A 153 8.40 1.06 -16.76
C ILE A 153 8.92 -0.28 -16.22
N GLU A 154 9.01 -1.32 -17.04
CA GLU A 154 9.41 -2.66 -16.61
C GLU A 154 10.83 -2.68 -16.06
N ARG A 155 11.77 -2.01 -16.72
CA ARG A 155 13.18 -1.94 -16.27
C ARG A 155 13.31 -1.14 -14.98
N ALA A 156 12.55 -0.04 -14.87
CA ALA A 156 12.53 0.78 -13.67
C ALA A 156 11.98 -0.01 -12.47
N VAL A 157 10.85 -0.69 -12.66
CA VAL A 157 10.22 -1.56 -11.66
C VAL A 157 11.15 -2.71 -11.26
N ALA A 158 11.77 -3.38 -12.22
CA ALA A 158 12.71 -4.47 -11.94
C ALA A 158 13.88 -4.02 -11.03
N SER A 159 14.38 -2.80 -11.20
CA SER A 159 15.44 -2.24 -10.34
C SER A 159 14.97 -2.07 -8.89
N ILE A 160 13.72 -1.62 -8.69
CA ILE A 160 13.13 -1.46 -7.35
C ILE A 160 12.91 -2.82 -6.70
N LEU A 161 12.30 -3.76 -7.42
CA LEU A 161 12.02 -5.12 -6.92
C LEU A 161 13.29 -5.87 -6.53
N LYS A 162 14.38 -5.71 -7.31
CA LYS A 162 15.68 -6.29 -6.99
C LYS A 162 16.23 -5.77 -5.65
N ASN A 163 16.10 -4.46 -5.38
CA ASN A 163 16.52 -3.90 -4.10
C ASN A 163 15.66 -4.39 -2.93
N SER A 164 14.35 -4.48 -3.09
CA SER A 164 13.46 -5.06 -2.07
C SER A 164 13.85 -6.50 -1.74
N GLN A 165 14.21 -7.30 -2.76
CA GLN A 165 14.68 -8.66 -2.58
C GLN A 165 16.00 -8.74 -1.78
N LEU A 166 16.92 -7.80 -1.98
CA LEU A 166 18.18 -7.75 -1.21
C LEU A 166 17.96 -7.57 0.29
N TYR A 167 16.85 -6.95 0.68
CA TYR A 167 16.48 -6.76 2.09
C TYR A 167 15.50 -7.82 2.60
N SER A 168 15.25 -8.87 1.82
CA SER A 168 14.29 -9.94 2.15
C SER A 168 12.86 -9.42 2.40
N TRP A 169 12.49 -8.32 1.76
CA TRP A 169 11.14 -7.79 1.82
C TRP A 169 10.27 -8.45 0.75
N ALA A 170 9.04 -8.78 1.12
CA ALA A 170 8.03 -9.24 0.15
C ALA A 170 7.72 -8.12 -0.88
N ARG A 171 7.44 -8.51 -2.11
CA ARG A 171 7.30 -7.60 -3.25
C ARG A 171 5.90 -7.70 -3.82
N ALA A 172 5.22 -6.57 -3.90
CA ALA A 172 3.93 -6.48 -4.54
C ALA A 172 3.91 -5.37 -5.59
N ILE A 173 3.03 -5.52 -6.58
CA ILE A 173 2.73 -4.51 -7.58
C ILE A 173 1.24 -4.26 -7.54
N ALA A 174 0.84 -2.99 -7.41
CA ALA A 174 -0.55 -2.58 -7.46
C ALA A 174 -0.88 -1.98 -8.83
N VAL A 175 -1.93 -2.50 -9.45
CA VAL A 175 -2.43 -2.09 -10.77
C VAL A 175 -3.91 -1.75 -10.71
N SER A 176 -4.44 -1.12 -11.75
CA SER A 176 -5.83 -0.70 -11.80
C SER A 176 -6.79 -1.89 -11.80
N GLY A 177 -6.55 -2.89 -12.63
CA GLY A 177 -7.47 -4.01 -12.79
C GLY A 177 -6.82 -5.30 -13.28
N ILE A 178 -7.64 -6.33 -13.42
CA ILE A 178 -7.21 -7.70 -13.73
C ILE A 178 -6.52 -7.83 -15.10
N ALA A 179 -6.89 -6.98 -16.07
CA ALA A 179 -6.28 -7.00 -17.40
C ALA A 179 -4.78 -6.64 -17.36
N GLU A 180 -4.38 -5.75 -16.44
CA GLU A 180 -2.98 -5.35 -16.27
C GLU A 180 -2.19 -6.35 -15.41
N ALA A 181 -2.87 -7.12 -14.58
CA ALA A 181 -2.22 -8.07 -13.66
C ALA A 181 -1.33 -9.07 -14.41
N SER A 182 -1.77 -9.55 -15.58
CA SER A 182 -1.04 -10.54 -16.39
C SER A 182 0.34 -10.03 -16.83
N ARG A 183 0.50 -8.73 -17.07
CA ARG A 183 1.78 -8.10 -17.43
C ARG A 183 2.83 -8.24 -16.33
N TRP A 184 2.39 -8.29 -15.08
CA TRP A 184 3.26 -8.27 -13.90
C TRP A 184 3.38 -9.62 -13.19
N GLN A 185 2.65 -10.65 -13.67
CA GLN A 185 2.78 -12.00 -13.14
C GLN A 185 4.21 -12.50 -13.27
N GLY A 186 4.73 -13.09 -12.19
CA GLY A 186 6.11 -13.59 -12.13
C GLY A 186 7.17 -12.52 -11.82
N GLN A 187 6.84 -11.22 -11.87
CA GLN A 187 7.77 -10.15 -11.49
C GLN A 187 7.71 -9.81 -9.99
N ALA A 188 6.53 -9.91 -9.39
CA ALA A 188 6.31 -9.73 -7.96
C ALA A 188 5.66 -10.96 -7.33
N GLU A 189 5.71 -11.07 -6.02
CA GLU A 189 5.12 -12.19 -5.28
C GLU A 189 3.60 -12.07 -5.18
N THR A 190 3.08 -10.85 -5.20
CA THR A 190 1.64 -10.56 -5.10
C THR A 190 1.27 -9.41 -6.03
N ILE A 191 0.16 -9.56 -6.75
CA ILE A 191 -0.44 -8.48 -7.53
C ILE A 191 -1.65 -7.95 -6.77
N LEU A 192 -1.72 -6.64 -6.59
CA LEU A 192 -2.78 -5.95 -5.88
C LEU A 192 -3.65 -5.21 -6.90
N LEU A 193 -4.96 -5.41 -6.85
CA LEU A 193 -5.92 -4.79 -7.76
C LEU A 193 -6.69 -3.69 -7.02
N ARG A 194 -6.55 -2.45 -7.48
CA ARG A 194 -7.29 -1.32 -6.91
C ARG A 194 -8.79 -1.37 -7.19
N SER A 195 -9.15 -2.00 -8.30
CA SER A 195 -10.54 -2.19 -8.69
C SER A 195 -10.74 -3.62 -9.19
N ALA A 196 -11.34 -4.46 -8.34
CA ALA A 196 -11.70 -5.83 -8.71
C ALA A 196 -12.86 -6.31 -7.86
N GLU A 197 -13.84 -6.91 -8.51
CA GLU A 197 -14.99 -7.53 -7.83
C GLU A 197 -14.59 -8.91 -7.26
N LEU A 198 -15.17 -9.27 -6.12
CA LEU A 198 -14.91 -10.56 -5.45
C LEU A 198 -15.08 -11.79 -6.36
N PRO A 199 -16.11 -11.90 -7.23
CA PRO A 199 -16.25 -13.08 -8.11
C PRO A 199 -15.07 -13.30 -9.06
N ALA A 200 -14.46 -12.21 -9.57
CA ALA A 200 -13.28 -12.31 -10.44
C ALA A 200 -12.05 -12.79 -9.66
N LEU A 201 -11.92 -12.38 -8.40
CA LEU A 201 -10.85 -12.80 -7.51
C LEU A 201 -10.98 -14.26 -7.08
N ASP A 202 -12.18 -14.75 -6.82
CA ASP A 202 -12.44 -16.14 -6.43
C ASP A 202 -11.92 -17.13 -7.48
N SER A 203 -12.10 -16.82 -8.77
CA SER A 203 -11.53 -17.61 -9.87
C SER A 203 -9.99 -17.63 -9.85
N ALA A 204 -9.34 -16.52 -9.53
CA ALA A 204 -7.88 -16.44 -9.42
C ALA A 204 -7.36 -17.21 -8.20
N TRP A 205 -8.02 -17.07 -7.05
CA TRP A 205 -7.66 -17.77 -5.82
C TRP A 205 -7.79 -19.28 -5.94
N SER A 206 -8.85 -19.76 -6.61
CA SER A 206 -9.04 -21.20 -6.86
C SER A 206 -7.93 -21.82 -7.70
N LYS A 207 -7.27 -21.03 -8.57
CA LYS A 207 -6.11 -21.42 -9.34
C LYS A 207 -4.77 -21.28 -8.59
N GLY A 208 -4.82 -20.78 -7.35
CA GLY A 208 -3.61 -20.55 -6.56
C GLY A 208 -2.87 -19.25 -6.90
N GLU A 209 -3.47 -18.36 -7.69
CA GLU A 209 -2.86 -17.08 -8.05
C GLU A 209 -2.82 -16.16 -6.84
N ARG A 210 -1.71 -15.43 -6.67
CA ARG A 210 -1.53 -14.45 -5.58
C ARG A 210 -1.95 -13.06 -6.04
N ILE A 211 -3.26 -12.91 -6.25
CA ILE A 211 -3.90 -11.66 -6.65
C ILE A 211 -4.81 -11.21 -5.51
N ALA A 212 -4.70 -9.96 -5.09
CA ALA A 212 -5.51 -9.37 -4.02
C ALA A 212 -6.35 -8.20 -4.54
N GLY A 213 -7.54 -8.01 -3.96
CA GLY A 213 -8.47 -6.92 -4.31
C GLY A 213 -9.72 -6.96 -3.45
N GLY A 214 -10.82 -6.35 -3.90
CA GLY A 214 -12.15 -6.51 -3.31
C GLY A 214 -12.50 -5.62 -2.12
N LEU A 215 -11.61 -4.72 -1.69
CA LEU A 215 -11.92 -3.66 -0.73
C LEU A 215 -12.04 -2.31 -1.46
N ASP A 216 -12.89 -2.28 -2.46
CA ASP A 216 -13.17 -1.09 -3.28
C ASP A 216 -14.15 -0.12 -2.59
N SER A 217 -14.60 0.91 -3.31
CA SER A 217 -15.55 1.89 -2.80
C SER A 217 -16.88 1.28 -2.34
N SER A 218 -17.35 0.21 -3.01
CA SER A 218 -18.59 -0.47 -2.65
C SER A 218 -18.50 -1.19 -1.31
N PHE A 219 -17.32 -1.71 -0.98
CA PHE A 219 -17.04 -2.28 0.32
C PHE A 219 -17.15 -1.23 1.44
N TRP A 220 -16.54 -0.06 1.26
CA TRP A 220 -16.54 1.00 2.27
C TRP A 220 -17.90 1.68 2.47
N THR A 221 -18.72 1.72 1.43
CA THR A 221 -20.10 2.26 1.50
C THR A 221 -21.12 1.23 1.97
N GLY A 222 -20.71 -0.02 2.19
CA GLY A 222 -21.61 -1.09 2.60
C GLY A 222 -22.56 -1.59 1.51
N THR A 223 -22.32 -1.22 0.25
CA THR A 223 -23.13 -1.63 -0.91
C THR A 223 -22.64 -2.94 -1.55
N SER A 224 -21.41 -3.38 -1.20
CA SER A 224 -20.93 -4.70 -1.62
C SER A 224 -21.75 -5.82 -0.98
N GLY A 225 -22.24 -6.77 -1.79
CA GLY A 225 -23.06 -7.88 -1.33
C GLY A 225 -22.42 -8.64 -0.16
N ALA A 226 -23.30 -9.26 0.66
CA ALA A 226 -22.90 -10.02 1.86
C ALA A 226 -22.29 -11.41 1.53
N ALA A 227 -21.62 -11.58 0.39
CA ALA A 227 -21.00 -12.86 0.04
C ALA A 227 -19.99 -13.30 1.11
N SER A 228 -20.06 -14.55 1.52
CA SER A 228 -19.06 -15.19 2.39
C SER A 228 -17.71 -15.20 1.68
N LEU A 229 -16.64 -15.03 2.43
CA LEU A 229 -15.29 -15.17 1.88
C LEU A 229 -14.91 -16.65 1.82
N PRO A 230 -14.23 -17.10 0.78
CA PRO A 230 -13.73 -18.46 0.69
C PRO A 230 -12.71 -18.76 1.82
N GLY A 231 -12.42 -20.03 2.07
CA GLY A 231 -11.43 -20.44 3.07
C GLY A 231 -10.03 -19.86 2.84
N ARG A 232 -9.72 -19.51 1.59
CA ARG A 232 -8.50 -18.81 1.16
C ARG A 232 -8.88 -17.52 0.47
N PHE A 233 -8.31 -16.39 0.89
CA PHE A 233 -8.53 -15.11 0.24
C PHE A 233 -7.36 -14.16 0.44
N LEU A 234 -7.19 -13.26 -0.52
CA LEU A 234 -6.26 -12.14 -0.49
C LEU A 234 -7.06 -10.85 -0.77
N LEU A 235 -7.36 -10.09 0.26
CA LEU A 235 -8.06 -8.82 0.10
C LEU A 235 -7.07 -7.66 0.01
N TYR A 236 -7.38 -6.68 -0.82
CA TYR A 236 -6.64 -5.43 -0.91
C TYR A 236 -7.59 -4.28 -1.18
N GLY A 237 -7.30 -3.14 -0.60
CA GLY A 237 -7.95 -1.88 -0.89
C GLY A 237 -7.29 -0.73 -0.17
N GLU A 238 -7.80 0.46 -0.46
CA GLU A 238 -7.34 1.72 0.08
C GLU A 238 -8.37 2.28 1.07
N LEU A 239 -7.89 2.80 2.20
CA LEU A 239 -8.71 3.53 3.14
C LEU A 239 -9.10 4.88 2.51
N PRO A 240 -10.39 5.15 2.22
CA PRO A 240 -10.80 6.38 1.57
C PRO A 240 -10.40 7.63 2.37
N ALA A 241 -10.00 8.69 1.66
CA ALA A 241 -9.55 9.94 2.28
C ALA A 241 -10.66 10.68 3.06
N ASP A 242 -11.92 10.46 2.69
CA ASP A 242 -13.12 11.07 3.27
C ASP A 242 -13.89 10.13 4.21
N ILE A 243 -13.31 8.97 4.53
CA ILE A 243 -13.97 7.97 5.37
C ILE A 243 -14.25 8.50 6.77
N THR A 244 -15.39 8.11 7.32
CA THR A 244 -15.72 8.41 8.73
C THR A 244 -15.23 7.27 9.65
N PRO A 245 -14.86 7.57 10.91
CA PRO A 245 -14.50 6.53 11.88
C PRO A 245 -15.60 5.46 12.03
N LYS A 246 -16.86 5.88 12.00
CA LYS A 246 -18.02 4.97 12.06
C LYS A 246 -18.02 3.97 10.89
N ALA A 247 -17.78 4.43 9.67
CA ALA A 247 -17.74 3.57 8.48
C ALA A 247 -16.61 2.53 8.57
N VAL A 248 -15.44 2.90 9.10
CA VAL A 248 -14.33 1.95 9.31
C VAL A 248 -14.70 0.87 10.33
N VAL A 249 -15.34 1.24 11.44
CA VAL A 249 -15.81 0.27 12.46
C VAL A 249 -16.84 -0.69 11.87
N GLU A 250 -17.80 -0.17 11.10
CA GLU A 250 -18.83 -0.99 10.44
C GLU A 250 -18.21 -1.92 9.40
N ALA A 251 -17.33 -1.42 8.55
CA ALA A 251 -16.60 -2.21 7.56
C ALA A 251 -15.78 -3.34 8.22
N GLY A 252 -15.06 -3.03 9.29
CA GLY A 252 -14.28 -4.02 10.04
C GLY A 252 -15.16 -5.09 10.71
N ARG A 253 -16.31 -4.72 11.25
CA ARG A 253 -17.29 -5.67 11.80
C ARG A 253 -17.84 -6.59 10.71
N ASN A 254 -18.26 -6.03 9.59
CA ASN A 254 -18.79 -6.78 8.46
C ASN A 254 -17.75 -7.77 7.91
N LEU A 255 -16.50 -7.33 7.80
CA LEU A 255 -15.41 -8.17 7.32
C LEU A 255 -15.15 -9.35 8.26
N ARG A 256 -15.11 -9.13 9.59
CA ARG A 256 -14.96 -10.21 10.58
C ARG A 256 -16.12 -11.22 10.49
N ALA A 257 -17.36 -10.75 10.33
CA ALA A 257 -18.52 -11.63 10.17
C ALA A 257 -18.40 -12.52 8.92
N ARG A 258 -17.96 -11.96 7.77
CA ARG A 258 -17.72 -12.71 6.54
C ARG A 258 -16.60 -13.75 6.68
N MET A 259 -15.56 -13.44 7.44
CA MET A 259 -14.45 -14.38 7.72
C MET A 259 -14.91 -15.57 8.58
N GLN A 260 -15.89 -15.36 9.46
CA GLN A 260 -16.43 -16.42 10.33
C GLN A 260 -17.44 -17.32 9.62
N SER A 261 -18.21 -16.80 8.67
CA SER A 261 -19.24 -17.54 7.93
C SER A 261 -18.72 -18.41 6.80
N GLY A 262 -17.47 -18.25 6.40
CA GLY A 262 -16.80 -19.01 5.32
C GLY A 262 -15.85 -20.11 5.81
N GLY A 263 -15.91 -20.50 7.10
CA GLY A 263 -15.06 -21.53 7.72
C GLY A 263 -15.75 -22.87 7.85
#